data_b64f4718b98753606c43a141389fddfc
#
_entry.id   b64f4718b98753606c43a141389fddfc
#
_cell.length_a   1.000
_cell.length_b   1.000
_cell.length_c   1.000
_cell.angle_alpha   90.00
_cell.angle_beta   90.00
_cell.angle_gamma   90.00
#
_symmetry.space_group_name_H-M   'P 1'
#
loop_
_entity.id
_entity.type
_entity.pdbx_description
1 polymer ?
#
loop_
_entity_poly.entity_id
_entity_poly.type
_entity_poly.pdbx_seq_one_letter_code
_entity_poly.pdbx_strand_id
1 'polypeptide(L)'
;MNEDIFMKRLKERLLIEFKKQDRSGVYGYTQRSMAYNSNRIEGSTLTEKQTASMFETGTLYTDDTEVIFRAKDIEEMNGHFKMFNYIMKNIEAPLDEDLIKGMHRNLKEGVFEDFANGYAIGDWKKRENRVSDINVALPQEVPEKIHNLIEEYNNSNEVSIATIAKFHA
;
A
#
# COMPACT_ATOMS: atom_id res chain seq x y z
N MET A 1 1.33 -28.77 -0.53
CA MET A 1 1.70 -28.05 0.72
C MET A 1 0.43 -27.34 1.15
N ASN A 2 -0.02 -27.55 2.39
CA ASN A 2 -1.25 -26.91 2.87
C ASN A 2 -1.05 -25.39 2.82
N GLU A 3 -2.02 -24.65 2.31
CA GLU A 3 -1.99 -23.19 2.12
C GLU A 3 -1.70 -22.48 3.45
N ASP A 4 -2.30 -22.92 4.54
CA ASP A 4 -2.08 -22.37 5.87
C ASP A 4 -0.62 -22.48 6.34
N ILE A 5 0.03 -23.62 6.05
CA ILE A 5 1.45 -23.85 6.39
C ILE A 5 2.33 -22.90 5.55
N PHE A 6 1.99 -22.71 4.29
CA PHE A 6 2.72 -21.79 3.41
C PHE A 6 2.60 -20.34 3.91
N MET A 7 1.39 -19.88 4.17
CA MET A 7 1.13 -18.51 4.65
C MET A 7 1.83 -18.22 5.99
N LYS A 8 1.78 -19.18 6.92
CA LYS A 8 2.49 -19.08 8.19
C LYS A 8 3.99 -18.92 8.00
N ARG A 9 4.61 -19.77 7.17
CA ARG A 9 6.05 -19.71 6.89
C ARG A 9 6.45 -18.44 6.16
N LEU A 10 5.63 -17.97 5.23
CA LEU A 10 5.84 -16.70 4.52
C LEU A 10 5.85 -15.53 5.51
N LYS A 11 4.85 -15.44 6.38
CA LYS A 11 4.77 -14.43 7.44
C LYS A 11 6.00 -14.45 8.36
N GLU A 12 6.36 -15.65 8.85
CA GLU A 12 7.54 -15.83 9.71
C GLU A 12 8.81 -15.33 9.01
N ARG A 13 8.99 -15.70 7.73
CA ARG A 13 10.16 -15.32 6.94
C ARG A 13 10.22 -13.80 6.73
N LEU A 14 9.10 -13.17 6.33
CA LEU A 14 8.99 -11.73 6.18
C LEU A 14 9.37 -11.00 7.47
N LEU A 15 8.86 -11.45 8.63
CA LEU A 15 9.16 -10.85 9.92
C LEU A 15 10.64 -10.98 10.31
N ILE A 16 11.25 -12.14 10.07
CA ILE A 16 12.68 -12.36 10.35
C ILE A 16 13.53 -11.40 9.52
N GLU A 17 13.27 -11.30 8.23
CA GLU A 17 14.03 -10.45 7.32
C GLU A 17 13.79 -8.97 7.61
N PHE A 18 12.54 -8.58 7.89
CA PHE A 18 12.20 -7.22 8.31
C PHE A 18 12.95 -6.80 9.58
N LYS A 19 12.95 -7.63 10.63
CA LYS A 19 13.67 -7.35 11.88
C LYS A 19 15.19 -7.23 11.69
N LYS A 20 15.74 -7.99 10.76
CA LYS A 20 17.16 -7.94 10.40
C LYS A 20 17.50 -6.82 9.41
N GLN A 21 16.50 -6.13 8.88
CA GLN A 21 16.64 -5.18 7.75
C GLN A 21 17.30 -5.84 6.52
N ASP A 22 17.06 -7.15 6.36
CA ASP A 22 17.57 -7.91 5.23
C ASP A 22 16.66 -7.72 4.01
N ARG A 23 17.08 -6.85 3.11
CA ARG A 23 16.34 -6.48 1.90
C ARG A 23 16.65 -7.41 0.71
N SER A 24 17.54 -8.38 0.88
CA SER A 24 17.95 -9.28 -0.21
C SER A 24 16.99 -10.48 -0.41
N GLY A 25 16.14 -10.77 0.58
CA GLY A 25 15.25 -11.91 0.59
C GLY A 25 13.80 -11.59 0.18
N VAL A 26 12.88 -12.39 0.71
CA VAL A 26 11.43 -12.31 0.40
C VAL A 26 10.84 -10.97 0.82
N TYR A 27 11.26 -10.43 1.96
CA TYR A 27 10.82 -9.11 2.44
C TYR A 27 11.11 -8.01 1.42
N GLY A 28 12.36 -7.90 0.97
CA GLY A 28 12.74 -6.88 0.01
C GLY A 28 12.10 -7.10 -1.37
N TYR A 29 12.01 -8.35 -1.82
CA TYR A 29 11.33 -8.68 -3.07
C TYR A 29 9.85 -8.30 -3.02
N THR A 30 9.13 -8.69 -1.96
CA THR A 30 7.69 -8.39 -1.83
C THR A 30 7.44 -6.89 -1.76
N GLN A 31 8.21 -6.16 -0.95
CA GLN A 31 8.07 -4.71 -0.81
C GLN A 31 8.26 -3.99 -2.16
N ARG A 32 9.32 -4.32 -2.89
CA ARG A 32 9.63 -3.74 -4.19
C ARG A 32 8.57 -4.09 -5.25
N SER A 33 8.17 -5.35 -5.32
CA SER A 33 7.18 -5.83 -6.27
C SER A 33 5.80 -5.20 -6.03
N MET A 34 5.36 -5.12 -4.78
CA MET A 34 4.09 -4.46 -4.43
C MET A 34 4.14 -2.97 -4.79
N ALA A 35 5.21 -2.27 -4.40
CA ALA A 35 5.35 -0.85 -4.69
C ALA A 35 5.31 -0.58 -6.20
N TYR A 36 6.06 -1.34 -7.00
CA TYR A 36 6.05 -1.22 -8.45
C TYR A 36 4.66 -1.45 -9.05
N ASN A 37 4.04 -2.60 -8.74
CA ASN A 37 2.77 -2.97 -9.34
C ASN A 37 1.63 -2.02 -8.93
N SER A 38 1.54 -1.64 -7.67
CA SER A 38 0.51 -0.69 -7.20
C SER A 38 0.67 0.67 -7.85
N ASN A 39 1.87 1.24 -7.87
CA ASN A 39 2.10 2.53 -8.54
C ASN A 39 1.85 2.45 -10.04
N ARG A 40 2.13 1.30 -10.68
CA ARG A 40 1.85 1.09 -12.09
C ARG A 40 0.36 1.14 -12.41
N ILE A 41 -0.48 0.57 -11.55
CA ILE A 41 -1.95 0.64 -11.64
C ILE A 41 -2.42 2.09 -11.54
N GLU A 42 -1.82 2.88 -10.66
CA GLU A 42 -2.09 4.32 -10.48
C GLU A 42 -1.47 5.22 -11.57
N GLY A 43 -0.86 4.63 -12.59
CA GLY A 43 -0.34 5.37 -13.74
C GLY A 43 1.07 5.93 -13.57
N SER A 44 1.85 5.42 -12.63
CA SER A 44 3.28 5.75 -12.51
C SER A 44 4.05 5.38 -13.77
N THR A 45 4.99 6.22 -14.14
CA THR A 45 5.89 6.02 -15.29
C THR A 45 7.19 5.32 -14.93
N LEU A 46 7.47 5.13 -13.63
CA LEU A 46 8.68 4.45 -13.18
C LEU A 46 8.71 2.99 -13.63
N THR A 47 9.87 2.58 -14.12
CA THR A 47 10.12 1.18 -14.50
C THR A 47 10.45 0.32 -13.28
N GLU A 48 10.38 -1.00 -13.43
CA GLU A 48 10.78 -1.93 -12.39
C GLU A 48 12.25 -1.74 -11.98
N LYS A 49 13.16 -1.47 -12.94
CA LYS A 49 14.58 -1.19 -12.68
C LYS A 49 14.76 0.08 -11.84
N GLN A 50 14.01 1.13 -12.15
CA GLN A 50 14.04 2.39 -11.40
C GLN A 50 13.48 2.22 -10.00
N THR A 51 12.39 1.46 -9.84
CA THR A 51 11.85 1.08 -8.53
C THR A 51 12.89 0.31 -7.71
N ALA A 52 13.57 -0.66 -8.33
CA ALA A 52 14.64 -1.41 -7.68
C ALA A 52 15.79 -0.51 -7.25
N SER A 53 16.23 0.40 -8.11
CA SER A 53 17.30 1.37 -7.79
C SER A 53 16.92 2.27 -6.61
N MET A 54 15.70 2.84 -6.63
CA MET A 54 15.21 3.64 -5.51
C MET A 54 15.17 2.83 -4.21
N PHE A 55 14.72 1.59 -4.29
CA PHE A 55 14.63 0.72 -3.13
C PHE A 55 15.99 0.34 -2.56
N GLU A 56 16.95 -0.02 -3.42
CA GLU A 56 18.25 -0.55 -3.01
C GLU A 56 19.26 0.54 -2.63
N THR A 57 19.28 1.64 -3.37
CA THR A 57 20.31 2.66 -3.25
C THR A 57 19.79 4.07 -2.93
N GLY A 58 18.48 4.27 -2.99
CA GLY A 58 17.86 5.59 -2.84
C GLY A 58 18.08 6.50 -4.06
N THR A 59 18.53 5.95 -5.19
CA THR A 59 18.81 6.72 -6.41
C THR A 59 17.87 6.33 -7.53
N LEU A 60 17.65 7.27 -8.45
CA LEU A 60 17.00 7.01 -9.73
C LEU A 60 18.05 6.90 -10.81
N TYR A 61 18.13 5.73 -11.40
CA TYR A 61 19.01 5.49 -12.53
C TYR A 61 18.25 5.62 -13.85
N THR A 62 18.85 6.30 -14.82
CA THR A 62 18.37 6.34 -16.20
C THR A 62 19.56 6.31 -17.17
N ASP A 63 19.42 5.56 -18.23
CA ASP A 63 20.37 5.56 -19.36
C ASP A 63 20.13 6.74 -20.32
N ASP A 64 18.98 7.41 -20.17
CA ASP A 64 18.53 8.50 -21.03
C ASP A 64 18.59 9.82 -20.27
N THR A 65 19.37 10.76 -20.76
CA THR A 65 19.56 12.10 -20.16
C THR A 65 18.38 13.04 -20.40
N GLU A 66 17.43 12.67 -21.27
CA GLU A 66 16.24 13.46 -21.58
C GLU A 66 14.98 13.00 -20.81
N VAL A 67 15.09 11.95 -19.99
CA VAL A 67 13.96 11.46 -19.20
C VAL A 67 13.59 12.45 -18.10
N ILE A 68 12.33 12.88 -18.12
CA ILE A 68 11.73 13.69 -17.07
C ILE A 68 10.96 12.77 -16.12
N PHE A 69 11.33 12.76 -14.85
CA PHE A 69 10.60 12.06 -13.80
C PHE A 69 9.56 12.98 -13.19
N ARG A 70 8.35 12.49 -13.00
CA ARG A 70 7.32 13.19 -12.24
C ARG A 70 7.65 13.06 -10.74
N ALA A 71 7.71 14.19 -10.03
CA ALA A 71 7.97 14.19 -8.59
C ALA A 71 6.97 13.29 -7.83
N LYS A 72 5.70 13.34 -8.21
CA LYS A 72 4.63 12.49 -7.67
C LYS A 72 4.96 11.00 -7.73
N ASP A 73 5.48 10.50 -8.86
CA ASP A 73 5.82 9.07 -9.00
C ASP A 73 6.89 8.64 -7.98
N ILE A 74 7.86 9.53 -7.71
CA ILE A 74 8.94 9.30 -6.73
C ILE A 74 8.38 9.33 -5.30
N GLU A 75 7.54 10.32 -5.01
CA GLU A 75 6.91 10.52 -3.70
C GLU A 75 5.99 9.35 -3.34
N GLU A 76 5.13 8.92 -4.27
CA GLU A 76 4.24 7.78 -4.10
C GLU A 76 5.01 6.45 -3.96
N MET A 77 6.10 6.26 -4.74
CA MET A 77 6.95 5.08 -4.59
C MET A 77 7.57 5.01 -3.19
N ASN A 78 8.09 6.12 -2.68
CA ASN A 78 8.60 6.21 -1.31
C ASN A 78 7.48 5.97 -0.27
N GLY A 79 6.28 6.46 -0.53
CA GLY A 79 5.10 6.19 0.28
C GLY A 79 4.78 4.70 0.38
N HIS A 80 4.84 3.97 -0.72
CA HIS A 80 4.64 2.52 -0.72
C HIS A 80 5.68 1.79 0.13
N PHE A 81 6.95 2.18 0.08
CA PHE A 81 7.98 1.58 0.93
C PHE A 81 7.72 1.85 2.42
N LYS A 82 7.29 3.07 2.77
CA LYS A 82 6.91 3.41 4.15
C LYS A 82 5.68 2.64 4.61
N MET A 83 4.63 2.58 3.79
CA MET A 83 3.40 1.85 4.07
C MET A 83 3.68 0.37 4.29
N PHE A 84 4.48 -0.28 3.45
CA PHE A 84 4.85 -1.68 3.64
C PHE A 84 5.56 -1.92 4.98
N ASN A 85 6.50 -1.06 5.34
CA ASN A 85 7.17 -1.13 6.63
C ASN A 85 6.20 -0.90 7.81
N TYR A 86 5.21 -0.04 7.65
CA TYR A 86 4.16 0.16 8.63
C TYR A 86 3.31 -1.11 8.81
N ILE A 87 2.93 -1.77 7.71
CA ILE A 87 2.23 -3.06 7.75
C ILE A 87 3.07 -4.11 8.49
N MET A 88 4.37 -4.23 8.18
CA MET A 88 5.26 -5.19 8.84
C MET A 88 5.39 -4.96 10.34
N LYS A 89 5.35 -3.71 10.80
CA LYS A 89 5.35 -3.36 12.23
C LYS A 89 4.05 -3.74 12.94
N ASN A 90 2.95 -3.74 12.21
CA ASN A 90 1.60 -3.95 12.73
C ASN A 90 0.97 -5.27 12.26
N ILE A 91 1.76 -6.21 11.75
CA ILE A 91 1.27 -7.45 11.11
C ILE A 91 0.46 -8.37 12.06
N GLU A 92 0.62 -8.19 13.37
CA GLU A 92 -0.14 -8.90 14.40
C GLU A 92 -1.33 -8.08 14.94
N ALA A 93 -1.45 -6.82 14.53
CA ALA A 93 -2.57 -5.98 14.93
C ALA A 93 -3.86 -6.44 14.23
N PRO A 94 -5.01 -6.29 14.88
CA PRO A 94 -6.29 -6.51 14.21
C PRO A 94 -6.46 -5.53 13.05
N LEU A 95 -7.21 -5.94 12.04
CA LEU A 95 -7.63 -5.02 10.99
C LEU A 95 -8.71 -4.10 11.59
N ASP A 96 -8.39 -2.83 11.70
CA ASP A 96 -9.27 -1.77 12.19
C ASP A 96 -9.09 -0.47 11.38
N GLU A 97 -9.91 0.52 11.70
CA GLU A 97 -9.89 1.81 11.02
C GLU A 97 -8.56 2.55 11.21
N ASP A 98 -7.94 2.44 12.39
CA ASP A 98 -6.68 3.11 12.70
C ASP A 98 -5.52 2.52 11.90
N LEU A 99 -5.52 1.20 11.70
CA LEU A 99 -4.56 0.53 10.83
C LEU A 99 -4.70 1.01 9.39
N ILE A 100 -5.93 1.07 8.86
CA ILE A 100 -6.19 1.54 7.48
C ILE A 100 -5.77 3.01 7.32
N LYS A 101 -6.16 3.88 8.25
CA LYS A 101 -5.75 5.29 8.25
C LYS A 101 -4.23 5.45 8.37
N GLY A 102 -3.60 4.61 9.18
CA GLY A 102 -2.15 4.58 9.33
C GLY A 102 -1.44 4.15 8.03
N MET A 103 -1.96 3.16 7.33
CA MET A 103 -1.46 2.76 6.00
C MET A 103 -1.58 3.90 5.00
N HIS A 104 -2.74 4.53 4.89
CA HIS A 104 -2.98 5.67 4.00
C HIS A 104 -2.08 6.86 4.34
N ARG A 105 -1.87 7.15 5.62
CA ARG A 105 -0.95 8.21 6.05
C ARG A 105 0.48 7.94 5.57
N ASN A 106 1.01 6.75 5.81
CA ASN A 106 2.36 6.40 5.39
C ASN A 106 2.52 6.44 3.86
N LEU A 107 1.45 6.08 3.13
CA LEU A 107 1.44 6.11 1.67
C LEU A 107 1.49 7.54 1.12
N LYS A 108 0.73 8.47 1.70
CA LYS A 108 0.41 9.76 1.10
C LYS A 108 1.05 10.99 1.79
N GLU A 109 1.60 10.85 2.99
CA GLU A 109 2.15 11.97 3.77
C GLU A 109 3.25 12.76 3.04
N GLY A 110 4.02 12.10 2.16
CA GLY A 110 5.10 12.74 1.40
C GLY A 110 4.70 13.19 0.00
N VAL A 111 3.43 13.09 -0.39
CA VAL A 111 2.95 13.46 -1.73
C VAL A 111 2.55 14.92 -1.73
N PHE A 112 3.37 15.77 -2.35
CA PHE A 112 3.16 17.23 -2.39
C PHE A 112 1.81 17.61 -3.02
N GLU A 113 1.42 16.94 -4.11
CA GLU A 113 0.14 17.20 -4.79
C GLU A 113 -1.05 16.99 -3.87
N ASP A 114 -1.04 15.92 -3.06
CA ASP A 114 -2.13 15.61 -2.13
C ASP A 114 -2.21 16.65 -1.01
N PHE A 115 -1.07 17.09 -0.51
CA PHE A 115 -0.99 18.19 0.46
C PHE A 115 -1.48 19.51 -0.13
N ALA A 116 -1.01 19.89 -1.33
CA ALA A 116 -1.38 21.14 -2.00
C ALA A 116 -2.88 21.22 -2.32
N ASN A 117 -3.50 20.07 -2.65
CA ASN A 117 -4.94 19.97 -2.89
C ASN A 117 -5.77 19.86 -1.61
N GLY A 118 -5.15 19.75 -0.44
CA GLY A 118 -5.83 19.62 0.84
C GLY A 118 -6.64 18.33 0.97
N TYR A 119 -6.11 17.21 0.41
CA TYR A 119 -6.71 15.90 0.59
C TYR A 119 -6.54 15.41 2.02
N ALA A 120 -7.48 14.58 2.48
CA ALA A 120 -7.45 14.02 3.84
C ALA A 120 -6.42 12.88 3.92
N ILE A 121 -5.18 13.22 4.32
CA ILE A 121 -4.08 12.25 4.46
C ILE A 121 -4.20 11.52 5.80
N GLY A 122 -4.37 10.20 5.75
CA GLY A 122 -4.53 9.38 6.95
C GLY A 122 -5.88 9.59 7.66
N ASP A 123 -6.89 10.00 6.91
CA ASP A 123 -8.27 10.16 7.39
C ASP A 123 -9.25 9.88 6.24
N TRP A 124 -10.54 9.79 6.56
CA TRP A 124 -11.58 9.61 5.58
C TRP A 124 -11.72 10.85 4.69
N LYS A 125 -12.14 10.64 3.44
CA LYS A 125 -12.38 11.75 2.51
C LYS A 125 -13.41 12.73 3.06
N LYS A 126 -13.15 14.03 2.84
CA LYS A 126 -14.04 15.13 3.26
C LYS A 126 -14.77 15.79 2.08
N ARG A 127 -14.46 15.37 0.86
CA ARG A 127 -15.04 15.87 -0.37
C ARG A 127 -15.63 14.72 -1.17
N GLU A 128 -16.69 15.03 -1.91
CA GLU A 128 -17.22 14.10 -2.89
C GLU A 128 -16.19 13.88 -4.01
N ASN A 129 -16.10 12.67 -4.47
CA ASN A 129 -15.31 12.31 -5.65
C ASN A 129 -16.18 11.51 -6.61
N ARG A 130 -15.76 11.45 -7.86
CA ARG A 130 -16.38 10.61 -8.90
C ARG A 130 -15.32 9.66 -9.44
N VAL A 131 -15.74 8.43 -9.68
CA VAL A 131 -14.92 7.42 -10.35
C VAL A 131 -15.71 6.93 -11.55
N SER A 132 -15.51 7.58 -12.69
CA SER A 132 -16.28 7.31 -13.92
C SER A 132 -17.79 7.36 -13.65
N ASP A 133 -18.53 6.32 -14.03
CA ASP A 133 -19.97 6.19 -13.80
C ASP A 133 -20.32 5.38 -12.53
N ILE A 134 -19.32 5.09 -11.68
CA ILE A 134 -19.51 4.33 -10.47
C ILE A 134 -20.03 5.24 -9.35
N ASN A 135 -21.12 4.84 -8.70
CA ASN A 135 -21.61 5.49 -7.49
C ASN A 135 -20.66 5.22 -6.33
N VAL A 136 -19.93 6.23 -5.90
CA VAL A 136 -19.05 6.15 -4.73
C VAL A 136 -19.76 6.63 -3.47
N ALA A 137 -19.38 6.10 -2.32
CA ALA A 137 -19.92 6.52 -1.03
C ALA A 137 -19.72 8.04 -0.81
N LEU A 138 -20.71 8.72 -0.27
CA LEU A 138 -20.58 10.11 0.15
C LEU A 138 -19.64 10.22 1.36
N PRO A 139 -18.96 11.37 1.58
CA PRO A 139 -18.02 11.51 2.69
C PRO A 139 -18.59 11.13 4.06
N GLN A 140 -19.85 11.50 4.34
CA GLN A 140 -20.51 11.19 5.60
C GLN A 140 -20.89 9.70 5.77
N GLU A 141 -20.94 8.94 4.68
CA GLU A 141 -21.26 7.51 4.69
C GLU A 141 -20.00 6.63 4.90
N VAL A 142 -18.83 7.18 4.57
CA VAL A 142 -17.57 6.40 4.56
C VAL A 142 -17.25 5.78 5.91
N PRO A 143 -17.33 6.49 7.06
CA PRO A 143 -16.98 5.88 8.35
C PRO A 143 -17.83 4.65 8.66
N GLU A 144 -19.15 4.74 8.50
CA GLU A 144 -20.07 3.64 8.78
C GLU A 144 -19.85 2.47 7.81
N LYS A 145 -19.70 2.75 6.52
CA LYS A 145 -19.46 1.70 5.51
C LYS A 145 -18.16 0.95 5.73
N ILE A 146 -17.08 1.67 6.07
CA ILE A 146 -15.79 1.03 6.37
C ILE A 146 -15.87 0.23 7.68
N HIS A 147 -16.52 0.77 8.71
CA HIS A 147 -16.73 0.03 9.96
C HIS A 147 -17.43 -1.31 9.70
N ASN A 148 -18.56 -1.28 8.99
CA ASN A 148 -19.32 -2.48 8.65
C ASN A 148 -18.50 -3.48 7.80
N LEU A 149 -17.71 -2.98 6.85
CA LEU A 149 -16.84 -3.80 6.02
C LEU A 149 -15.75 -4.50 6.85
N ILE A 150 -15.14 -3.80 7.79
CA ILE A 150 -14.14 -4.35 8.71
C ILE A 150 -14.77 -5.40 9.62
N GLU A 151 -15.96 -5.15 10.16
CA GLU A 151 -16.69 -6.11 10.99
C GLU A 151 -17.05 -7.38 10.18
N GLU A 152 -17.54 -7.23 8.96
CA GLU A 152 -17.86 -8.37 8.08
C GLU A 152 -16.60 -9.21 7.83
N TYR A 153 -15.46 -8.56 7.53
CA TYR A 153 -14.21 -9.26 7.30
C TYR A 153 -13.69 -9.96 8.55
N ASN A 154 -13.67 -9.29 9.70
CA ASN A 154 -13.18 -9.86 10.96
C ASN A 154 -14.06 -11.00 11.50
N ASN A 155 -15.37 -10.97 11.20
CA ASN A 155 -16.30 -12.04 11.56
C ASN A 155 -16.31 -13.19 10.55
N SER A 156 -15.60 -13.08 9.44
CA SER A 156 -15.45 -14.15 8.47
C SER A 156 -14.65 -15.29 9.08
N ASN A 157 -15.21 -16.50 9.10
CA ASN A 157 -14.54 -17.69 9.60
C ASN A 157 -13.48 -18.23 8.62
N GLU A 158 -13.37 -17.67 7.44
CA GLU A 158 -12.48 -18.12 6.40
C GLU A 158 -11.75 -16.95 5.74
N VAL A 159 -10.43 -16.94 5.87
CA VAL A 159 -9.57 -16.01 5.13
C VAL A 159 -9.10 -16.71 3.88
N SER A 160 -9.70 -16.38 2.76
CA SER A 160 -9.35 -16.90 1.44
C SER A 160 -9.02 -15.77 0.48
N ILE A 161 -8.41 -16.09 -0.66
CA ILE A 161 -8.19 -15.10 -1.73
C ILE A 161 -9.50 -14.44 -2.16
N ALA A 162 -10.61 -15.19 -2.17
CA ALA A 162 -11.93 -14.68 -2.53
C ALA A 162 -12.45 -13.67 -1.49
N THR A 163 -12.30 -13.94 -0.19
CA THR A 163 -12.71 -13.00 0.88
C THR A 163 -11.85 -11.73 0.88
N ILE A 164 -10.55 -11.87 0.62
CA ILE A 164 -9.64 -10.72 0.47
C ILE A 164 -10.03 -9.87 -0.76
N ALA A 165 -10.31 -10.51 -1.90
CA ALA A 165 -10.75 -9.81 -3.11
C ALA A 165 -12.10 -9.10 -2.91
N LYS A 166 -13.04 -9.73 -2.20
CA LYS A 166 -14.34 -9.11 -1.85
C LYS A 166 -14.16 -7.90 -0.94
N PHE A 167 -13.24 -7.96 0.02
CA PHE A 167 -12.93 -6.82 0.89
C PHE A 167 -12.34 -5.64 0.10
N HIS A 168 -11.54 -5.92 -0.92
CA HIS A 168 -10.87 -4.92 -1.74
C HIS A 168 -11.79 -4.27 -2.79
N ALA A 169 -12.82 -4.98 -3.28
CA ALA A 169 -13.74 -4.52 -4.32
C ALA A 169 -14.76 -3.49 -3.81
#